data_2b959f16ec120a57b445baae0d484dd3
#
_entry.id   2b959f16ec120a57b445baae0d484dd3
#
_cell.length_a   1.000
_cell.length_b   1.000
_cell.length_c   1.000
_cell.angle_alpha   90.00
_cell.angle_beta   90.00
_cell.angle_gamma   90.00
#
_symmetry.space_group_name_H-M   'P 1'
#
loop_
_entity.id
_entity.type
_entity.pdbx_description
1 polymer ?
#
loop_
_entity_poly.entity_id
_entity_poly.type
_entity_poly.pdbx_seq_one_letter_code
_entity_poly.pdbx_strand_id
1 'polypeptide(L)'
;MNCEDYKQAIGADPNFDGGAEHLIGCESCQAYRREMQALDAKIGRALALDVPELNMPELPEIETEKVVSLESRRSSMTPVWYAAAATVLIAAFIGFRIGGDSGYDSLAEEVLAHVAHEPAALVPSNVPVTDDKLNKVVPANIAELDHSAGLITFAETCPISGYDAPHLVIQGKRGPITIMLLPNERIEEAITLNDENSHGVIIPVGDGSIAIVGAREEQLEDAQKRILQSGTGET
;
A
#
# COMPACT_ATOMS: atom_id res chain seq x y z
N MET A 1 -0.80 35.20 8.37
CA MET A 1 -1.06 33.79 8.07
C MET A 1 -2.03 33.72 6.91
N ASN A 2 -1.76 32.93 5.87
CA ASN A 2 -2.67 32.73 4.73
C ASN A 2 -3.63 31.57 5.01
N CYS A 3 -4.62 31.32 4.10
CA CYS A 3 -5.62 30.27 4.29
C CYS A 3 -5.01 28.87 4.33
N GLU A 4 -3.96 28.61 3.56
CA GLU A 4 -3.29 27.30 3.48
C GLU A 4 -2.58 26.99 4.80
N ASP A 5 -1.76 27.92 5.28
CA ASP A 5 -1.06 27.77 6.56
C ASP A 5 -2.06 27.56 7.73
N TYR A 6 -3.20 28.29 7.69
CA TYR A 6 -4.23 28.16 8.73
C TYR A 6 -4.89 26.77 8.68
N LYS A 7 -5.26 26.28 7.49
CA LYS A 7 -5.87 24.95 7.33
C LYS A 7 -4.93 23.83 7.77
N GLN A 8 -3.64 23.97 7.45
CA GLN A 8 -2.62 23.02 7.87
C GLN A 8 -2.50 22.97 9.40
N ALA A 9 -2.48 24.13 10.08
CA ALA A 9 -2.39 24.22 11.52
C ALA A 9 -3.62 23.60 12.22
N ILE A 10 -4.82 23.92 11.74
CA ILE A 10 -6.09 23.37 12.28
C ILE A 10 -6.23 21.87 11.97
N GLY A 11 -5.72 21.39 10.85
CA GLY A 11 -5.70 19.97 10.52
C GLY A 11 -4.79 19.16 11.45
N ALA A 12 -3.70 19.78 11.93
CA ALA A 12 -2.80 19.16 12.90
C ALA A 12 -3.32 19.27 14.35
N ASP A 13 -3.93 20.39 14.73
CA ASP A 13 -4.55 20.63 16.03
C ASP A 13 -5.87 21.39 15.89
N PRO A 14 -7.02 20.70 16.00
CA PRO A 14 -8.34 21.33 15.91
C PRO A 14 -8.60 22.44 16.93
N ASN A 15 -7.83 22.51 18.02
CA ASN A 15 -7.92 23.52 19.05
C ASN A 15 -6.88 24.65 18.89
N PHE A 16 -6.12 24.65 17.79
CA PHE A 16 -5.18 25.72 17.50
C PHE A 16 -5.81 27.11 17.64
N ASP A 17 -5.22 27.96 18.46
CA ASP A 17 -5.75 29.29 18.79
C ASP A 17 -5.08 30.44 18.03
N GLY A 18 -4.04 30.12 17.24
CA GLY A 18 -3.36 31.09 16.40
C GLY A 18 -4.20 31.52 15.19
N GLY A 19 -3.86 32.69 14.61
CA GLY A 19 -4.53 33.19 13.40
C GLY A 19 -5.91 33.80 13.61
N ALA A 20 -6.24 34.26 14.81
CA ALA A 20 -7.50 34.90 15.13
C ALA A 20 -7.84 36.08 14.20
N GLU A 21 -6.86 36.89 13.83
CA GLU A 21 -7.03 38.00 12.91
C GLU A 21 -7.46 37.54 11.51
N HIS A 22 -6.91 36.40 11.04
CA HIS A 22 -7.30 35.80 9.76
C HIS A 22 -8.74 35.30 9.80
N LEU A 23 -9.17 34.69 10.91
CA LEU A 23 -10.52 34.19 11.06
C LEU A 23 -11.60 35.27 11.02
N ILE A 24 -11.34 36.49 11.53
CA ILE A 24 -12.30 37.57 11.51
C ILE A 24 -12.77 37.90 10.09
N GLY A 25 -11.88 37.78 9.12
CA GLY A 25 -12.14 38.14 7.72
C GLY A 25 -12.35 36.96 6.76
N CYS A 26 -12.28 35.71 7.19
CA CYS A 26 -12.31 34.55 6.30
C CYS A 26 -13.36 33.51 6.67
N GLU A 27 -14.56 33.59 6.06
CA GLU A 27 -15.67 32.64 6.29
C GLU A 27 -15.28 31.18 5.96
N SER A 28 -14.48 30.96 4.91
CA SER A 28 -14.01 29.63 4.52
C SER A 28 -13.19 28.96 5.62
N CYS A 29 -12.27 29.71 6.24
CA CYS A 29 -11.46 29.17 7.35
C CYS A 29 -12.26 28.99 8.63
N GLN A 30 -13.27 29.83 8.87
CA GLN A 30 -14.22 29.64 9.97
C GLN A 30 -15.03 28.35 9.78
N ALA A 31 -15.51 28.07 8.56
CA ALA A 31 -16.23 26.86 8.23
C ALA A 31 -15.36 25.62 8.43
N TYR A 32 -14.15 25.64 7.90
CA TYR A 32 -13.17 24.55 8.05
C TYR A 32 -12.82 24.26 9.52
N ARG A 33 -12.62 25.31 10.34
CA ARG A 33 -12.39 25.13 11.77
C ARG A 33 -13.55 24.41 12.46
N ARG A 34 -14.80 24.81 12.18
CA ARG A 34 -15.98 24.14 12.77
C ARG A 34 -16.06 22.67 12.37
N GLU A 35 -15.72 22.37 11.12
CA GLU A 35 -15.72 20.99 10.62
C GLU A 35 -14.65 20.13 11.33
N MET A 36 -13.41 20.62 11.47
CA MET A 36 -12.35 19.92 12.17
C MET A 36 -12.65 19.71 13.65
N GLN A 37 -13.19 20.69 14.33
CA GLN A 37 -13.62 20.55 15.73
C GLN A 37 -14.78 19.56 15.89
N ALA A 38 -15.73 19.53 14.94
CA ALA A 38 -16.80 18.55 14.96
C ALA A 38 -16.31 17.12 14.70
N LEU A 39 -15.29 16.97 13.85
CA LEU A 39 -14.64 15.69 13.59
C LEU A 39 -13.87 15.21 14.83
N ASP A 40 -13.07 16.07 15.43
CA ASP A 40 -12.33 15.79 16.67
C ASP A 40 -13.27 15.31 17.79
N ALA A 41 -14.37 16.03 18.00
CA ALA A 41 -15.38 15.63 18.97
C ALA A 41 -16.07 14.29 18.66
N LYS A 42 -16.20 13.91 17.38
CA LYS A 42 -16.72 12.58 17.00
C LYS A 42 -15.68 11.49 17.30
N ILE A 43 -14.41 11.74 16.96
CA ILE A 43 -13.32 10.82 17.24
C ILE A 43 -13.17 10.62 18.75
N GLY A 44 -13.15 11.71 19.52
CA GLY A 44 -13.06 11.66 20.97
C GLY A 44 -14.18 10.82 21.61
N ARG A 45 -15.42 10.95 21.10
CA ARG A 45 -16.55 10.12 21.57
C ARG A 45 -16.39 8.65 21.16
N ALA A 46 -15.89 8.38 19.97
CA ALA A 46 -15.67 7.00 19.51
C ALA A 46 -14.54 6.30 20.28
N LEU A 47 -13.55 7.06 20.75
CA LEU A 47 -12.41 6.55 21.51
C LEU A 47 -12.67 6.56 23.04
N ALA A 48 -13.73 7.22 23.52
CA ALA A 48 -14.16 7.18 24.93
C ALA A 48 -14.79 5.83 25.27
N LEU A 49 -13.99 4.77 25.16
CA LEU A 49 -14.35 3.44 25.63
C LEU A 49 -14.11 3.37 27.14
N ASP A 50 -15.08 2.79 27.86
CA ASP A 50 -14.89 2.44 29.27
C ASP A 50 -13.89 1.28 29.35
N VAL A 51 -12.62 1.62 29.51
CA VAL A 51 -11.55 0.61 29.61
C VAL A 51 -11.58 0.07 31.02
N PRO A 52 -11.90 -1.22 31.23
CA PRO A 52 -11.88 -1.80 32.55
C PRO A 52 -10.47 -1.66 33.15
N GLU A 53 -10.40 -1.34 34.45
CA GLU A 53 -9.13 -1.26 35.16
C GLU A 53 -8.35 -2.56 34.96
N LEU A 54 -7.23 -2.48 34.26
CA LEU A 54 -6.31 -3.59 34.12
C LEU A 54 -5.74 -3.89 35.50
N ASN A 55 -6.19 -5.00 36.08
CA ASN A 55 -5.58 -5.55 37.30
C ASN A 55 -4.19 -6.07 36.93
N MET A 56 -3.22 -5.15 36.88
CA MET A 56 -1.83 -5.51 36.63
C MET A 56 -1.36 -6.42 37.77
N PRO A 57 -0.91 -7.62 37.48
CA PRO A 57 -0.25 -8.43 38.52
C PRO A 57 0.93 -7.61 39.05
N GLU A 58 1.10 -7.65 40.39
CA GLU A 58 2.27 -7.03 41.03
C GLU A 58 3.53 -7.51 40.31
N LEU A 59 4.21 -6.61 39.64
CA LEU A 59 5.48 -6.94 38.99
C LEU A 59 6.43 -7.42 40.09
N PRO A 60 7.05 -8.58 39.94
CA PRO A 60 8.04 -9.04 40.92
C PRO A 60 9.09 -7.92 41.06
N GLU A 61 9.39 -7.52 42.30
CA GLU A 61 10.49 -6.59 42.59
C GLU A 61 11.74 -7.10 41.88
N ILE A 62 12.14 -6.41 40.83
CA ILE A 62 13.42 -6.69 40.20
C ILE A 62 14.46 -6.26 41.22
N GLU A 63 15.07 -7.26 41.90
CA GLU A 63 16.22 -7.00 42.76
C GLU A 63 17.24 -6.21 41.93
N THR A 64 17.42 -4.94 42.25
CA THR A 64 18.36 -4.04 41.63
C THR A 64 19.81 -4.36 41.97
N GLU A 65 20.09 -5.54 42.53
CA GLU A 65 21.45 -6.00 42.77
C GLU A 65 22.06 -6.60 41.52
N LYS A 66 22.63 -5.78 40.78
CA LYS A 66 23.75 -5.87 39.83
C LYS A 66 23.48 -5.04 38.58
N VAL A 67 23.50 -3.73 38.73
CA VAL A 67 23.92 -2.92 37.61
C VAL A 67 25.43 -3.21 37.39
N VAL A 68 25.69 -4.25 36.61
CA VAL A 68 27.07 -4.51 36.15
C VAL A 68 27.40 -3.37 35.19
N SER A 69 28.26 -2.47 35.60
CA SER A 69 28.72 -1.38 34.74
C SER A 69 29.25 -2.01 33.44
N LEU A 70 28.81 -1.53 32.30
CA LEU A 70 29.25 -1.98 30.97
C LEU A 70 30.76 -1.81 30.75
N GLU A 71 31.45 -1.06 31.63
CA GLU A 71 32.90 -0.87 31.59
C GLU A 71 33.71 -2.12 32.00
N SER A 72 33.16 -3.02 32.82
CA SER A 72 33.91 -4.18 33.31
C SER A 72 33.91 -5.36 32.34
N ARG A 73 33.17 -5.29 31.22
CA ARG A 73 33.08 -6.38 30.21
C ARG A 73 33.93 -6.14 28.96
N ARG A 74 34.94 -5.29 29.04
CA ARG A 74 36.05 -5.27 28.06
C ARG A 74 37.05 -6.37 28.32
N SER A 75 36.56 -7.63 28.43
CA SER A 75 37.41 -8.80 28.37
C SER A 75 37.56 -9.21 26.91
N SER A 76 38.73 -8.90 26.35
CA SER A 76 39.49 -9.56 25.27
C SER A 76 38.83 -10.70 24.47
N MET A 77 37.65 -10.50 23.89
CA MET A 77 37.25 -11.27 22.73
C MET A 77 37.66 -10.48 21.49
N THR A 78 38.56 -11.09 20.72
CA THR A 78 39.21 -10.50 19.56
C THR A 78 38.16 -9.92 18.59
N PRO A 79 38.40 -8.73 17.98
CA PRO A 79 37.44 -8.06 17.09
C PRO A 79 37.02 -8.89 15.87
N VAL A 80 37.74 -9.95 15.57
CA VAL A 80 37.47 -10.89 14.49
C VAL A 80 36.14 -11.65 14.70
N TRP A 81 35.76 -12.02 15.92
CA TRP A 81 34.53 -12.76 16.18
C TRP A 81 33.28 -11.89 16.07
N TYR A 82 33.36 -10.62 16.42
CA TYR A 82 32.26 -9.67 16.24
C TYR A 82 32.06 -9.33 14.74
N ALA A 83 33.15 -9.23 13.98
CA ALA A 83 33.09 -9.05 12.53
C ALA A 83 32.41 -10.27 11.84
N ALA A 84 32.72 -11.47 12.26
CA ALA A 84 32.10 -12.69 11.72
C ALA A 84 30.61 -12.78 12.09
N ALA A 85 30.23 -12.43 13.33
CA ALA A 85 28.82 -12.40 13.76
C ALA A 85 28.03 -11.32 13.01
N ALA A 86 28.60 -10.14 12.82
CA ALA A 86 27.96 -9.06 12.07
C ALA A 86 27.75 -9.43 10.58
N THR A 87 28.72 -10.09 9.94
CA THR A 87 28.57 -10.55 8.56
C THR A 87 27.50 -11.61 8.40
N VAL A 88 27.37 -12.54 9.35
CA VAL A 88 26.29 -13.56 9.35
C VAL A 88 24.93 -12.90 9.55
N LEU A 89 24.80 -11.93 10.46
CA LEU A 89 23.54 -11.21 10.67
C LEU A 89 23.17 -10.33 9.48
N ILE A 90 24.13 -9.67 8.87
CA ILE A 90 23.92 -8.88 7.65
C ILE A 90 23.54 -9.78 6.48
N ALA A 91 24.24 -10.92 6.31
CA ALA A 91 23.92 -11.89 5.26
C ALA A 91 22.53 -12.53 5.48
N ALA A 92 22.16 -12.84 6.73
CA ALA A 92 20.84 -13.35 7.07
C ALA A 92 19.75 -12.28 6.85
N PHE A 93 20.03 -11.02 7.22
CA PHE A 93 19.10 -9.90 7.00
C PHE A 93 18.93 -9.59 5.51
N ILE A 94 20.03 -9.61 4.74
CA ILE A 94 19.99 -9.43 3.28
C ILE A 94 19.29 -10.64 2.64
N GLY A 95 19.59 -11.87 3.08
CA GLY A 95 18.91 -13.08 2.61
C GLY A 95 17.42 -13.06 2.91
N PHE A 96 17.02 -12.60 4.09
CA PHE A 96 15.62 -12.41 4.47
C PHE A 96 14.93 -11.29 3.65
N ARG A 97 15.67 -10.24 3.26
CA ARG A 97 15.14 -9.16 2.43
C ARG A 97 15.09 -9.49 0.94
N ILE A 98 16.03 -10.30 0.43
CA ILE A 98 16.10 -10.72 -0.97
C ILE A 98 15.28 -12.00 -1.22
N GLY A 99 15.20 -12.88 -0.22
CA GLY A 99 14.39 -14.08 -0.25
C GLY A 99 13.03 -13.87 0.41
N GLY A 100 12.47 -12.65 0.31
CA GLY A 100 11.15 -12.32 0.86
C GLY A 100 10.15 -13.37 0.43
N ASP A 101 10.03 -14.42 1.26
CA ASP A 101 8.96 -15.38 1.17
C ASP A 101 7.69 -14.57 1.40
N SER A 102 6.95 -14.28 0.35
CA SER A 102 5.68 -13.56 0.39
C SER A 102 4.63 -14.29 1.24
N GLY A 103 5.00 -15.44 1.79
CA GLY A 103 4.09 -16.31 2.55
C GLY A 103 3.03 -16.99 1.67
N TYR A 104 3.15 -16.84 0.36
CA TYR A 104 2.29 -17.49 -0.65
C TYR A 104 3.07 -18.54 -1.40
N ASP A 105 2.43 -19.68 -1.69
CA ASP A 105 3.06 -20.81 -2.37
C ASP A 105 3.29 -20.55 -3.87
N SER A 106 2.62 -19.52 -4.43
CA SER A 106 2.75 -19.16 -5.86
C SER A 106 2.37 -17.70 -6.13
N LEU A 107 2.88 -17.16 -7.25
CA LEU A 107 2.49 -15.84 -7.77
C LEU A 107 0.98 -15.74 -7.98
N ALA A 108 0.34 -16.83 -8.41
CA ALA A 108 -1.12 -16.89 -8.61
C ALA A 108 -1.88 -16.65 -7.30
N GLU A 109 -1.45 -17.31 -6.22
CA GLU A 109 -2.04 -17.16 -4.90
C GLU A 109 -1.82 -15.77 -4.33
N GLU A 110 -0.62 -15.21 -4.48
CA GLU A 110 -0.30 -13.86 -4.04
C GLU A 110 -1.16 -12.80 -4.73
N VAL A 111 -1.30 -12.88 -6.06
CA VAL A 111 -2.14 -11.97 -6.84
C VAL A 111 -3.62 -12.06 -6.41
N LEU A 112 -4.17 -13.27 -6.25
CA LEU A 112 -5.55 -13.45 -5.79
C LEU A 112 -5.76 -12.95 -4.37
N ALA A 113 -4.84 -13.23 -3.47
CA ALA A 113 -4.88 -12.75 -2.09
C ALA A 113 -4.82 -11.22 -2.04
N HIS A 114 -3.96 -10.59 -2.85
CA HIS A 114 -3.87 -9.14 -2.94
C HIS A 114 -5.21 -8.52 -3.37
N VAL A 115 -5.82 -9.02 -4.43
CA VAL A 115 -7.14 -8.57 -4.91
C VAL A 115 -8.21 -8.71 -3.82
N ALA A 116 -8.21 -9.83 -3.08
CA ALA A 116 -9.16 -10.08 -2.00
C ALA A 116 -8.98 -9.13 -0.80
N HIS A 117 -7.76 -8.65 -0.55
CA HIS A 117 -7.45 -7.73 0.56
C HIS A 117 -7.72 -6.25 0.24
N GLU A 118 -7.99 -5.90 -1.02
CA GLU A 118 -8.26 -4.52 -1.44
C GLU A 118 -9.69 -4.30 -1.96
N PRO A 119 -10.73 -4.60 -1.18
CA PRO A 119 -12.11 -4.44 -1.62
C PRO A 119 -12.48 -2.99 -1.97
N ALA A 120 -11.77 -2.02 -1.42
CA ALA A 120 -11.98 -0.60 -1.73
C ALA A 120 -11.62 -0.25 -3.19
N ALA A 121 -10.64 -0.92 -3.78
CA ALA A 121 -10.25 -0.76 -5.17
C ALA A 121 -11.33 -1.29 -6.14
N LEU A 122 -12.11 -2.27 -5.69
CA LEU A 122 -13.14 -2.94 -6.47
C LEU A 122 -14.53 -2.26 -6.37
N VAL A 123 -14.63 -1.12 -5.68
CA VAL A 123 -15.90 -0.37 -5.63
C VAL A 123 -16.18 0.23 -7.02
N PRO A 124 -17.33 -0.08 -7.65
CA PRO A 124 -17.67 0.49 -8.93
C PRO A 124 -17.67 2.01 -8.90
N SER A 125 -16.98 2.62 -9.85
CA SER A 125 -16.88 4.08 -9.97
C SER A 125 -16.96 4.47 -11.45
N ASN A 126 -17.55 5.63 -11.71
CA ASN A 126 -17.56 6.25 -13.04
C ASN A 126 -16.58 7.43 -13.14
N VAL A 127 -15.76 7.63 -12.10
CA VAL A 127 -14.78 8.72 -12.05
C VAL A 127 -13.43 8.16 -12.49
N PRO A 128 -12.88 8.62 -13.63
CA PRO A 128 -11.57 8.19 -14.07
C PRO A 128 -10.47 8.75 -13.15
N VAL A 129 -9.38 8.00 -13.01
CA VAL A 129 -8.14 8.56 -12.45
C VAL A 129 -7.59 9.62 -13.40
N THR A 130 -6.87 10.60 -12.84
CA THR A 130 -6.22 11.63 -13.66
C THR A 130 -4.99 11.07 -14.38
N ASP A 131 -4.65 11.67 -15.55
CA ASP A 131 -3.45 11.29 -16.30
C ASP A 131 -2.18 11.44 -15.46
N ASP A 132 -2.09 12.47 -14.62
CA ASP A 132 -0.96 12.67 -13.70
C ASP A 132 -0.80 11.51 -12.72
N LYS A 133 -1.91 11.02 -12.17
CA LYS A 133 -1.89 9.86 -11.26
C LYS A 133 -1.52 8.58 -12.01
N LEU A 134 -2.10 8.38 -13.19
CA LEU A 134 -1.81 7.21 -14.02
C LEU A 134 -0.33 7.16 -14.41
N ASN A 135 0.22 8.27 -14.92
CA ASN A 135 1.63 8.37 -15.31
C ASN A 135 2.61 8.19 -14.13
N LYS A 136 2.17 8.53 -12.91
CA LYS A 136 2.97 8.32 -11.70
C LYS A 136 3.01 6.84 -11.30
N VAL A 137 1.90 6.12 -11.47
CA VAL A 137 1.77 4.70 -11.09
C VAL A 137 2.33 3.79 -12.18
N VAL A 138 2.08 4.13 -13.45
CA VAL A 138 2.58 3.40 -14.62
C VAL A 138 3.54 4.29 -15.40
N PRO A 139 4.82 4.32 -15.04
CA PRO A 139 5.80 5.06 -15.82
C PRO A 139 5.93 4.48 -17.23
N ALA A 140 6.17 5.35 -18.21
CA ALA A 140 6.25 4.98 -19.64
C ALA A 140 7.31 3.90 -19.97
N ASN A 141 8.33 3.73 -19.11
CA ASN A 141 9.32 2.66 -19.25
C ASN A 141 8.80 1.27 -18.82
N ILE A 142 7.63 1.18 -18.18
CA ILE A 142 7.01 -0.09 -17.78
C ILE A 142 5.94 -0.48 -18.81
N ALA A 143 5.04 0.43 -19.15
CA ALA A 143 4.00 0.24 -20.16
C ALA A 143 3.42 1.59 -20.60
N GLU A 144 2.96 1.68 -21.85
CA GLU A 144 2.14 2.78 -22.32
C GLU A 144 0.65 2.41 -22.17
N LEU A 145 0.15 2.45 -20.93
CA LEU A 145 -1.24 2.16 -20.62
C LEU A 145 -1.99 3.48 -20.51
N ASP A 146 -2.92 3.69 -21.43
CA ASP A 146 -3.78 4.88 -21.47
C ASP A 146 -5.28 4.50 -21.29
N HIS A 147 -6.14 5.48 -21.37
CA HIS A 147 -7.59 5.29 -21.27
C HIS A 147 -8.21 4.45 -22.41
N SER A 148 -7.44 4.05 -23.44
CA SER A 148 -7.91 3.11 -24.47
C SER A 148 -8.11 1.70 -23.95
N ALA A 149 -7.42 1.32 -22.87
CA ALA A 149 -7.64 0.06 -22.14
C ALA A 149 -9.02 -0.01 -21.49
N GLY A 150 -9.65 1.13 -21.22
CA GLY A 150 -10.96 1.26 -20.60
C GLY A 150 -11.05 2.39 -19.58
N LEU A 151 -12.17 2.50 -18.88
CA LEU A 151 -12.35 3.47 -17.80
C LEU A 151 -11.54 3.04 -16.58
N ILE A 152 -10.35 3.62 -16.40
CA ILE A 152 -9.48 3.37 -15.25
C ILE A 152 -10.01 4.17 -14.07
N THR A 153 -10.48 3.50 -13.03
CA THR A 153 -11.10 4.10 -11.84
C THR A 153 -10.22 4.03 -10.59
N PHE A 154 -9.16 3.22 -10.64
CA PHE A 154 -8.19 3.08 -9.56
C PHE A 154 -6.79 2.91 -10.13
N ALA A 155 -5.79 3.49 -9.49
CA ALA A 155 -4.38 3.34 -9.82
C ALA A 155 -3.53 3.57 -8.56
N GLU A 156 -2.81 2.56 -8.11
CA GLU A 156 -1.87 2.60 -6.99
C GLU A 156 -0.67 1.69 -7.28
N THR A 157 0.38 1.83 -6.50
CA THR A 157 1.54 0.93 -6.55
C THR A 157 1.49 0.04 -5.32
N CYS A 158 1.49 -1.28 -5.54
CA CYS A 158 1.38 -2.29 -4.50
C CYS A 158 2.58 -3.24 -4.51
N PRO A 159 3.03 -3.76 -3.37
CA PRO A 159 4.10 -4.75 -3.34
C PRO A 159 3.57 -6.14 -3.75
N ILE A 160 4.19 -6.74 -4.77
CA ILE A 160 3.97 -8.14 -5.17
C ILE A 160 5.34 -8.80 -5.28
N SER A 161 5.54 -9.95 -4.67
CA SER A 161 6.82 -10.67 -4.59
C SER A 161 7.99 -9.77 -4.12
N GLY A 162 7.68 -8.76 -3.28
CA GLY A 162 8.66 -7.81 -2.76
C GLY A 162 9.06 -6.68 -3.72
N TYR A 163 8.40 -6.55 -4.87
CA TYR A 163 8.62 -5.50 -5.86
C TYR A 163 7.38 -4.61 -6.02
N ASP A 164 7.62 -3.37 -6.42
CA ASP A 164 6.57 -2.43 -6.75
C ASP A 164 5.85 -2.83 -8.04
N ALA A 165 4.55 -3.14 -7.93
CA ALA A 165 3.69 -3.52 -9.03
C ALA A 165 2.58 -2.47 -9.20
N PRO A 166 2.47 -1.82 -10.37
CA PRO A 166 1.32 -0.99 -10.70
C PRO A 166 0.02 -1.80 -10.65
N HIS A 167 -0.92 -1.37 -9.81
CA HIS A 167 -2.25 -1.95 -9.65
C HIS A 167 -3.29 -0.97 -10.18
N LEU A 168 -4.01 -1.36 -11.22
CA LEU A 168 -5.05 -0.59 -11.85
C LEU A 168 -6.38 -1.33 -11.77
N VAL A 169 -7.48 -0.59 -11.74
CA VAL A 169 -8.81 -1.18 -11.91
C VAL A 169 -9.54 -0.44 -13.02
N ILE A 170 -10.05 -1.21 -13.99
CA ILE A 170 -10.93 -0.72 -15.04
C ILE A 170 -12.36 -1.21 -14.82
N GLN A 171 -13.34 -0.47 -15.34
CA GLN A 171 -14.73 -0.93 -15.33
C GLN A 171 -14.95 -1.92 -16.48
N GLY A 172 -15.32 -3.14 -16.12
CA GLY A 172 -15.77 -4.17 -17.03
C GLY A 172 -17.26 -4.05 -17.36
N LYS A 173 -17.82 -5.07 -18.04
CA LYS A 173 -19.23 -5.12 -18.39
C LYS A 173 -20.13 -5.50 -17.22
N ARG A 174 -19.64 -6.33 -16.31
CA ARG A 174 -20.37 -6.87 -15.16
C ARG A 174 -19.78 -6.48 -13.82
N GLY A 175 -18.55 -5.96 -13.81
CA GLY A 175 -17.88 -5.54 -12.60
C GLY A 175 -16.48 -4.96 -12.86
N PRO A 176 -15.77 -4.58 -11.82
CA PRO A 176 -14.39 -4.11 -11.93
C PRO A 176 -13.45 -5.24 -12.35
N ILE A 177 -12.45 -4.88 -13.16
CA ILE A 177 -11.38 -5.76 -13.59
C ILE A 177 -10.06 -5.17 -13.06
N THR A 178 -9.36 -5.94 -12.26
CA THR A 178 -8.03 -5.63 -11.76
C THR A 178 -6.98 -5.95 -12.80
N ILE A 179 -6.02 -5.05 -12.97
CA ILE A 179 -4.84 -5.21 -13.81
C ILE A 179 -3.62 -4.95 -12.94
N MET A 180 -2.71 -5.90 -12.85
CA MET A 180 -1.42 -5.71 -12.19
C MET A 180 -0.30 -5.87 -13.19
N LEU A 181 0.55 -4.86 -13.30
CA LEU A 181 1.77 -4.95 -14.09
C LEU A 181 2.88 -5.50 -13.19
N LEU A 182 3.47 -6.59 -13.60
CA LEU A 182 4.46 -7.35 -12.83
C LEU A 182 5.81 -7.33 -13.58
N PRO A 183 6.52 -6.18 -13.58
CA PRO A 183 7.71 -6.02 -14.41
C PRO A 183 8.89 -6.90 -13.99
N ASN A 184 8.88 -7.37 -12.74
CA ASN A 184 9.94 -8.22 -12.18
C ASN A 184 9.58 -9.71 -12.13
N GLU A 185 8.35 -10.06 -12.54
CA GLU A 185 7.85 -11.44 -12.56
C GLU A 185 7.84 -11.97 -13.99
N ARG A 186 8.84 -12.79 -14.32
CA ARG A 186 8.95 -13.42 -15.63
C ARG A 186 8.38 -14.82 -15.59
N ILE A 187 7.34 -15.07 -16.34
CA ILE A 187 6.73 -16.38 -16.52
C ILE A 187 6.92 -16.85 -17.97
N GLU A 188 7.06 -18.16 -18.18
CA GLU A 188 7.23 -18.73 -19.51
C GLU A 188 5.90 -18.99 -20.21
N GLU A 189 4.87 -19.38 -19.45
CA GLU A 189 3.54 -19.69 -19.93
C GLU A 189 2.47 -18.96 -19.11
N ALA A 190 1.31 -18.75 -19.73
CA ALA A 190 0.18 -18.13 -19.04
C ALA A 190 -0.30 -18.96 -17.85
N ILE A 191 -0.52 -18.32 -16.70
CA ILE A 191 -1.02 -18.94 -15.47
C ILE A 191 -2.49 -18.58 -15.30
N THR A 192 -3.35 -19.58 -15.20
CA THR A 192 -4.78 -19.37 -14.92
C THR A 192 -4.98 -19.10 -13.43
N LEU A 193 -5.71 -18.04 -13.11
CA LEU A 193 -6.12 -17.68 -11.77
C LEU A 193 -7.57 -18.11 -11.53
N ASN A 194 -7.84 -18.74 -10.40
CA ASN A 194 -9.20 -19.20 -10.09
C ASN A 194 -9.37 -19.37 -8.58
N ASP A 195 -10.32 -18.64 -7.98
CA ASP A 195 -10.77 -18.82 -6.61
C ASP A 195 -12.32 -18.86 -6.54
N GLU A 196 -12.88 -18.77 -5.32
CA GLU A 196 -14.35 -18.85 -5.14
C GLU A 196 -15.08 -17.69 -5.80
N ASN A 197 -14.52 -16.49 -5.82
CA ASN A 197 -15.20 -15.25 -6.23
C ASN A 197 -14.61 -14.64 -7.50
N SER A 198 -13.38 -15.01 -7.86
CA SER A 198 -12.60 -14.39 -8.91
C SER A 198 -12.05 -15.42 -9.88
N HIS A 199 -11.81 -14.98 -11.10
CA HIS A 199 -11.04 -15.70 -12.08
C HIS A 199 -10.14 -14.73 -12.85
N GLY A 200 -9.09 -15.24 -13.48
CA GLY A 200 -8.16 -14.40 -14.20
C GLY A 200 -7.05 -15.16 -14.87
N VAL A 201 -6.08 -14.42 -15.33
CA VAL A 201 -4.89 -14.95 -15.98
C VAL A 201 -3.70 -14.06 -15.73
N ILE A 202 -2.54 -14.65 -15.54
CA ILE A 202 -1.24 -13.95 -15.65
C ILE A 202 -0.65 -14.32 -16.98
N ILE A 203 -0.29 -13.35 -17.79
CA ILE A 203 0.27 -13.55 -19.13
C ILE A 203 1.67 -12.94 -19.21
N PRO A 204 2.63 -13.62 -19.90
CA PRO A 204 3.96 -13.05 -20.14
C PRO A 204 3.85 -11.87 -21.12
N VAL A 205 4.52 -10.76 -20.79
CA VAL A 205 4.60 -9.57 -21.67
C VAL A 205 6.00 -8.96 -21.57
N GLY A 206 6.75 -9.00 -22.67
CA GLY A 206 8.12 -8.52 -22.67
C GLY A 206 9.00 -9.29 -21.68
N ASP A 207 9.68 -8.56 -20.80
CA ASP A 207 10.52 -9.14 -19.76
C ASP A 207 9.79 -9.36 -18.42
N GLY A 208 8.51 -9.02 -18.34
CA GLY A 208 7.66 -9.20 -17.15
C GLY A 208 6.38 -9.96 -17.46
N SER A 209 5.34 -9.70 -16.68
CA SER A 209 4.01 -10.27 -16.89
C SER A 209 2.88 -9.30 -16.50
N ILE A 210 1.66 -9.60 -16.91
CA ILE A 210 0.46 -8.84 -16.55
C ILE A 210 -0.57 -9.81 -15.97
N ALA A 211 -1.06 -9.52 -14.76
CA ALA A 211 -2.20 -10.23 -14.19
C ALA A 211 -3.49 -9.46 -14.50
N ILE A 212 -4.52 -10.17 -14.92
CA ILE A 212 -5.86 -9.65 -15.21
C ILE A 212 -6.85 -10.49 -14.43
N VAL A 213 -7.58 -9.88 -13.50
CA VAL A 213 -8.49 -10.57 -12.58
C VAL A 213 -9.85 -9.87 -12.58
N GLY A 214 -10.92 -10.63 -12.64
CA GLY A 214 -12.28 -10.12 -12.52
C GLY A 214 -13.17 -11.06 -11.71
N ALA A 215 -14.38 -10.60 -11.38
CA ALA A 215 -15.38 -11.46 -10.78
C ALA A 215 -15.74 -12.64 -11.71
N ARG A 216 -16.23 -13.75 -11.15
CA ARG A 216 -16.53 -14.98 -11.93
C ARG A 216 -17.41 -14.77 -13.14
N GLU A 217 -18.33 -13.81 -13.07
CA GLU A 217 -19.28 -13.53 -14.15
C GLU A 217 -18.72 -12.56 -15.19
N GLU A 218 -17.56 -11.93 -14.95
CA GLU A 218 -16.96 -10.97 -15.90
C GLU A 218 -16.32 -11.72 -17.07
N GLN A 219 -16.38 -11.11 -18.25
CA GLN A 219 -15.75 -11.62 -19.46
C GLN A 219 -14.43 -10.88 -19.69
N LEU A 220 -13.32 -11.57 -19.46
CA LEU A 220 -11.98 -10.96 -19.46
C LEU A 220 -11.36 -10.86 -20.86
N GLU A 221 -11.85 -11.61 -21.85
CA GLU A 221 -11.23 -11.70 -23.17
C GLU A 221 -11.17 -10.36 -23.90
N ASP A 222 -12.26 -9.57 -23.82
CA ASP A 222 -12.29 -8.24 -24.44
C ASP A 222 -11.35 -7.26 -23.73
N ALA A 223 -11.29 -7.33 -22.40
CA ALA A 223 -10.40 -6.50 -21.59
C ALA A 223 -8.94 -6.88 -21.83
N GLN A 224 -8.62 -8.17 -21.77
CA GLN A 224 -7.29 -8.70 -22.07
C GLN A 224 -6.78 -8.22 -23.43
N LYS A 225 -7.61 -8.31 -24.46
CA LYS A 225 -7.23 -7.87 -25.81
C LYS A 225 -6.93 -6.37 -25.86
N ARG A 226 -7.75 -5.53 -25.23
CA ARG A 226 -7.50 -4.07 -25.19
C ARG A 226 -6.22 -3.73 -24.41
N ILE A 227 -6.01 -4.37 -23.26
CA ILE A 227 -4.84 -4.14 -22.41
C ILE A 227 -3.55 -4.51 -23.16
N LEU A 228 -3.55 -5.66 -23.85
CA LEU A 228 -2.40 -6.07 -24.64
C LEU A 228 -2.13 -5.15 -25.82
N GLN A 229 -3.18 -4.62 -26.45
CA GLN A 229 -3.05 -3.68 -27.58
C GLN A 229 -2.54 -2.31 -27.13
N SER A 230 -2.97 -1.83 -25.94
CA SER A 230 -2.49 -0.56 -25.39
C SER A 230 -1.10 -0.65 -24.75
N GLY A 231 -0.70 -1.83 -24.26
CA GLY A 231 0.59 -2.05 -23.61
C GLY A 231 1.74 -2.44 -24.56
N THR A 232 1.42 -2.86 -25.77
CA THR A 232 2.40 -3.14 -26.84
C THR A 232 2.36 -2.01 -27.85
N GLY A 233 2.88 -0.82 -27.50
CA GLY A 233 3.12 0.21 -28.49
C GLY A 233 3.96 -0.40 -29.63
N GLU A 234 3.38 -0.48 -30.84
CA GLU A 234 4.10 -0.91 -32.04
C GLU A 234 5.34 -0.02 -32.20
N THR A 235 6.52 -0.65 -32.07
CA THR A 235 7.78 -0.08 -32.57
C THR A 235 7.88 -0.31 -34.06
#